data_f0f2e36e558891b809e5a2a23408a8d8
#
_entry.id   f0f2e36e558891b809e5a2a23408a8d8
#
_cell.length_a   1.000
_cell.length_b   1.000
_cell.length_c   1.000
_cell.angle_alpha   90.00
_cell.angle_beta   90.00
_cell.angle_gamma   90.00
#
_symmetry.space_group_name_H-M   'P 1'
#
loop_
_entity.id
_entity.type
_entity.pdbx_description
1 polymer ?
#
loop_
_entity_poly.entity_id
_entity_poly.type
_entity_poly.pdbx_seq_one_letter_code
_entity_poly.pdbx_strand_id
1 'polypeptide(L)'
;VKTPILGVIENMSGLHISGTIKDADGKEITGGTIRTNFNSSSQIDDNGNYELRLDLFKKGGGLSESERLGIPLLGQIPISNDIVSATDDGEPLILKNPEHDASKVYTSIIDKMTTILDK
;
A
#
# COMPACT_ATOMS: atom_id res chain seq x y z
N VAL A 1 23.74 -12.82 -22.47
CA VAL A 1 24.10 -12.63 -21.07
C VAL A 1 22.86 -12.74 -20.20
N LYS A 2 22.91 -13.60 -19.23
CA LYS A 2 21.80 -13.77 -18.28
C LYS A 2 21.98 -12.79 -17.14
N THR A 3 21.01 -11.88 -16.97
CA THR A 3 20.99 -10.98 -15.83
C THR A 3 20.24 -11.65 -14.67
N PRO A 4 20.87 -11.80 -13.50
CA PRO A 4 20.16 -12.35 -12.34
C PRO A 4 19.00 -11.46 -11.94
N ILE A 5 17.87 -12.07 -11.58
CA ILE A 5 16.69 -11.36 -11.08
C ILE A 5 16.50 -11.72 -9.61
N LEU A 6 16.55 -10.72 -8.73
CA LEU A 6 16.41 -10.93 -7.28
C LEU A 6 14.98 -11.22 -6.86
N GLY A 7 14.01 -10.62 -7.54
CA GLY A 7 12.61 -10.77 -7.17
C GLY A 7 11.70 -9.86 -7.99
N VAL A 8 10.44 -9.86 -7.62
CA VAL A 8 9.37 -9.06 -8.24
C VAL A 8 8.83 -8.06 -7.23
N ILE A 9 8.60 -6.84 -7.67
CA ILE A 9 7.90 -5.83 -6.88
C ILE A 9 6.62 -5.48 -7.64
N GLU A 10 5.47 -5.62 -7.00
CA GLU A 10 4.20 -5.18 -7.55
C GLU A 10 3.94 -3.75 -7.12
N ASN A 11 3.96 -2.82 -8.07
CA ASN A 11 3.63 -1.42 -7.82
C ASN A 11 2.17 -1.14 -8.18
N MET A 12 1.58 -0.17 -7.52
CA MET A 12 0.18 0.20 -7.74
C MET A 12 -0.77 -0.97 -7.47
N SER A 13 -0.49 -1.75 -6.42
CA SER A 13 -1.24 -2.96 -6.09
C SER A 13 -2.67 -2.72 -5.63
N GLY A 14 -3.00 -1.50 -5.25
CA GLY A 14 -4.35 -1.11 -4.82
C GLY A 14 -4.37 0.35 -4.40
N LEU A 15 -5.56 0.89 -4.23
CA LEU A 15 -5.74 2.26 -3.74
C LEU A 15 -6.08 2.23 -2.26
N HIS A 16 -5.34 3.00 -1.48
CA HIS A 16 -5.57 3.16 -0.06
C HIS A 16 -6.19 4.55 0.19
N ILE A 17 -7.40 4.56 0.75
CA ILE A 17 -8.14 5.77 1.07
C ILE A 17 -8.38 5.79 2.57
N SER A 18 -8.11 6.91 3.21
CA SER A 18 -8.47 7.14 4.60
C SER A 18 -9.08 8.52 4.75
N GLY A 19 -9.93 8.68 5.75
CA GLY A 19 -10.57 9.97 5.98
C GLY A 19 -11.41 9.96 7.25
N THR A 20 -12.15 11.04 7.43
CA THR A 20 -13.04 11.25 8.56
C THR A 20 -14.43 11.61 8.05
N ILE A 21 -15.45 11.02 8.64
CA ILE A 21 -16.85 11.33 8.31
C ILE A 21 -17.40 12.28 9.35
N LYS A 22 -18.02 13.35 8.87
CA LYS A 22 -18.68 14.33 9.72
C LYS A 22 -20.11 14.56 9.27
N ASP A 23 -21.00 14.86 10.21
CA ASP A 23 -22.37 15.24 9.89
C ASP A 23 -22.45 16.71 9.41
N ALA A 24 -23.66 17.19 9.13
CA ALA A 24 -23.88 18.53 8.62
C ALA A 24 -23.45 19.62 9.62
N ASP A 25 -23.36 19.30 10.90
CA ASP A 25 -22.94 20.23 11.96
C ASP A 25 -21.41 20.15 12.22
N GLY A 26 -20.69 19.33 11.46
CA GLY A 26 -19.24 19.16 11.61
C GLY A 26 -18.82 18.18 12.70
N LYS A 27 -19.77 17.43 13.26
CA LYS A 27 -19.50 16.44 14.30
C LYS A 27 -19.14 15.11 13.67
N GLU A 28 -18.11 14.44 14.19
CA GLU A 28 -17.71 13.13 13.70
C GLU A 28 -18.85 12.11 13.85
N ILE A 29 -19.12 11.36 12.79
CA ILE A 29 -20.01 10.22 12.82
C ILE A 29 -19.21 9.04 13.30
N THR A 30 -19.64 8.40 14.39
CA THR A 30 -18.93 7.27 14.99
C THR A 30 -19.79 6.01 14.96
N GLY A 31 -19.13 4.87 14.84
CA GLY A 31 -19.80 3.59 14.69
C GLY A 31 -20.38 3.40 13.29
N GLY A 32 -20.71 2.19 12.97
CA GLY A 32 -21.23 1.87 11.63
C GLY A 32 -20.13 1.44 10.67
N THR A 33 -20.52 1.23 9.42
CA THR A 33 -19.68 0.64 8.40
C THR A 33 -19.82 1.39 7.08
N ILE A 34 -18.70 1.63 6.41
CA ILE A 34 -18.67 2.12 5.04
C ILE A 34 -18.48 0.92 4.12
N ARG A 35 -19.30 0.80 3.07
CA ARG A 35 -19.16 -0.21 2.03
C ARG A 35 -18.97 0.44 0.69
N THR A 36 -18.16 -0.21 -0.15
CA THR A 36 -17.92 0.24 -1.52
C THR A 36 -18.38 -0.81 -2.52
N ASN A 37 -18.54 -0.40 -3.76
CA ASN A 37 -18.83 -1.32 -4.87
C ASN A 37 -17.59 -2.09 -5.34
N PHE A 38 -16.45 -1.96 -4.65
CA PHE A 38 -15.22 -2.73 -4.90
C PHE A 38 -15.04 -3.88 -3.90
N ASN A 39 -16.12 -4.33 -3.25
CA ASN A 39 -16.09 -5.39 -2.23
C ASN A 39 -15.17 -5.06 -1.05
N SER A 40 -15.02 -3.78 -0.77
CA SER A 40 -14.23 -3.29 0.35
C SER A 40 -15.15 -2.62 1.37
N SER A 41 -14.83 -2.78 2.63
CA SER A 41 -15.58 -2.14 3.71
C SER A 41 -14.64 -1.75 4.84
N SER A 42 -15.06 -0.79 5.65
CA SER A 42 -14.33 -0.36 6.84
C SER A 42 -15.32 0.00 7.94
N GLN A 43 -14.95 -0.28 9.16
CA GLN A 43 -15.67 0.24 10.30
C GLN A 43 -15.21 1.68 10.56
N ILE A 44 -16.15 2.49 11.03
CA ILE A 44 -15.87 3.87 11.44
C ILE A 44 -15.51 3.84 12.93
N ASP A 45 -14.32 4.34 13.28
CA ASP A 45 -13.87 4.31 14.67
C ASP A 45 -14.53 5.40 15.54
N ASP A 46 -14.11 5.49 16.80
CA ASP A 46 -14.70 6.42 17.78
C ASP A 46 -14.44 7.90 17.43
N ASN A 47 -13.50 8.17 16.54
CA ASN A 47 -13.17 9.53 16.09
C ASN A 47 -13.72 9.82 14.69
N GLY A 48 -14.56 8.92 14.15
CA GLY A 48 -15.12 9.08 12.81
C GLY A 48 -14.18 8.70 11.69
N ASN A 49 -13.04 8.09 11.98
CA ASN A 49 -12.04 7.73 10.99
C ASN A 49 -12.39 6.41 10.31
N TYR A 50 -12.08 6.32 9.03
CA TYR A 50 -12.20 5.10 8.24
C TYR A 50 -10.96 4.89 7.38
N GLU A 51 -10.77 3.65 6.94
CA GLU A 51 -9.67 3.26 6.07
C GLU A 51 -10.17 2.22 5.08
N LEU A 52 -10.02 2.50 3.78
CA LEU A 52 -10.45 1.61 2.71
C LEU A 52 -9.28 1.21 1.84
N ARG A 53 -9.23 -0.06 1.44
CA ARG A 53 -8.27 -0.57 0.47
C ARG A 53 -9.05 -1.12 -0.71
N LEU A 54 -8.86 -0.51 -1.88
CA LEU A 54 -9.61 -0.82 -3.08
C LEU A 54 -8.72 -1.52 -4.10
N ASP A 55 -9.15 -2.68 -4.57
CA ASP A 55 -8.46 -3.43 -5.62
C ASP A 55 -8.94 -2.92 -6.98
N LEU A 56 -8.23 -1.93 -7.54
CA LEU A 56 -8.58 -1.32 -8.82
C LEU A 56 -8.11 -2.14 -10.01
N PHE A 57 -7.13 -3.02 -9.80
CA PHE A 57 -6.52 -3.83 -10.84
C PHE A 57 -6.63 -5.30 -10.48
N LYS A 58 -6.28 -6.19 -11.42
CA LYS A 58 -6.33 -7.62 -11.17
C LYS A 58 -5.44 -7.97 -9.97
N LYS A 59 -6.06 -8.53 -8.94
CA LYS A 59 -5.38 -8.90 -7.71
C LYS A 59 -4.41 -10.06 -7.95
N GLY A 60 -3.23 -9.97 -7.35
CA GLY A 60 -2.26 -11.06 -7.35
C GLY A 60 -1.41 -11.17 -8.60
N GLY A 61 -1.37 -10.13 -9.45
CA GLY A 61 -0.55 -10.14 -10.66
C GLY A 61 0.93 -10.32 -10.37
N GLY A 62 1.45 -9.63 -9.35
CA GLY A 62 2.84 -9.77 -8.94
C GLY A 62 3.17 -11.15 -8.39
N LEU A 63 2.27 -11.69 -7.56
CA LEU A 63 2.42 -13.04 -7.03
C LEU A 63 2.39 -14.09 -8.14
N SER A 64 1.48 -13.95 -9.08
CA SER A 64 1.37 -14.85 -10.24
C SER A 64 2.66 -14.87 -11.06
N GLU A 65 3.24 -13.69 -11.35
CA GLU A 65 4.52 -13.60 -12.06
C GLU A 65 5.68 -14.18 -11.26
N SER A 66 5.70 -13.92 -9.96
CA SER A 66 6.69 -14.47 -9.04
C SER A 66 6.69 -16.01 -9.11
N GLU A 67 5.51 -16.61 -9.04
CA GLU A 67 5.36 -18.07 -9.13
C GLU A 67 5.77 -18.60 -10.51
N ARG A 68 5.36 -17.92 -11.57
CA ARG A 68 5.69 -18.31 -12.95
C ARG A 68 7.21 -18.30 -13.19
N LEU A 69 7.90 -17.30 -12.65
CA LEU A 69 9.34 -17.13 -12.84
C LEU A 69 10.18 -17.90 -11.81
N GLY A 70 9.57 -18.42 -10.76
CA GLY A 70 10.29 -19.09 -9.68
C GLY A 70 11.16 -18.15 -8.85
N ILE A 71 10.78 -16.86 -8.74
CA ILE A 71 11.51 -15.86 -7.96
C ILE A 71 10.57 -15.23 -6.93
N PRO A 72 11.10 -14.72 -5.79
CA PRO A 72 10.24 -14.23 -4.71
C PRO A 72 9.52 -12.93 -5.07
N LEU A 73 8.31 -12.78 -4.55
CA LEU A 73 7.63 -11.48 -4.49
C LEU A 73 8.21 -10.71 -3.32
N LEU A 74 8.88 -9.60 -3.59
CA LEU A 74 9.56 -8.81 -2.57
C LEU A 74 8.61 -7.87 -1.82
N GLY A 75 7.58 -7.38 -2.48
CA GLY A 75 6.59 -6.53 -1.85
C GLY A 75 5.54 -6.03 -2.82
N GLN A 76 4.50 -5.45 -2.24
CA GLN A 76 3.39 -4.84 -2.97
C GLN A 76 3.24 -3.39 -2.51
N ILE A 77 3.40 -2.45 -3.43
CA ILE A 77 3.34 -1.03 -3.14
C ILE A 77 1.98 -0.49 -3.56
N PRO A 78 1.16 0.03 -2.64
CA PRO A 78 -0.16 0.54 -2.97
C PRO A 78 -0.09 1.91 -3.66
N ILE A 79 -1.18 2.29 -4.33
CA ILE A 79 -1.38 3.67 -4.78
C ILE A 79 -1.71 4.51 -3.54
N SER A 80 -0.96 5.57 -3.31
CA SER A 80 -1.14 6.43 -2.14
C SER A 80 -0.91 7.88 -2.50
N ASN A 81 -1.80 8.75 -2.07
CA ASN A 81 -1.63 10.19 -2.24
C ASN A 81 -0.37 10.69 -1.52
N ASP A 82 -0.01 10.08 -0.40
CA ASP A 82 1.19 10.46 0.35
C ASP A 82 2.46 10.17 -0.44
N ILE A 83 2.50 9.08 -1.21
CA ILE A 83 3.63 8.77 -2.10
C ILE A 83 3.72 9.84 -3.19
N VAL A 84 2.58 10.18 -3.81
CA VAL A 84 2.53 11.18 -4.88
C VAL A 84 2.99 12.54 -4.34
N SER A 85 2.48 12.97 -3.20
CA SER A 85 2.85 14.25 -2.58
C SER A 85 4.34 14.31 -2.25
N ALA A 86 4.90 13.24 -1.69
CA ALA A 86 6.31 13.17 -1.37
C ALA A 86 7.17 13.26 -2.62
N THR A 87 6.76 12.58 -3.69
CA THR A 87 7.45 12.63 -4.99
C THR A 87 7.40 14.03 -5.58
N ASP A 88 6.24 14.70 -5.54
CA ASP A 88 6.09 16.07 -6.05
C ASP A 88 6.95 17.07 -5.26
N ASP A 89 7.11 16.84 -3.96
CA ASP A 89 7.95 17.68 -3.09
C ASP A 89 9.44 17.36 -3.24
N GLY A 90 9.80 16.34 -4.01
CA GLY A 90 11.18 15.92 -4.17
C GLY A 90 11.77 15.27 -2.94
N GLU A 91 10.94 14.80 -2.01
CA GLU A 91 11.37 14.17 -0.77
C GLU A 91 10.77 12.76 -0.67
N PRO A 92 11.61 11.69 -0.68
CA PRO A 92 11.10 10.33 -0.58
C PRO A 92 10.25 10.11 0.66
N LEU A 93 9.13 9.41 0.51
CA LEU A 93 8.21 9.15 1.62
C LEU A 93 8.90 8.42 2.77
N ILE A 94 9.80 7.50 2.47
CA ILE A 94 10.54 6.73 3.48
C ILE A 94 11.35 7.63 4.41
N LEU A 95 11.82 8.77 3.91
CA LEU A 95 12.54 9.76 4.71
C LEU A 95 11.59 10.73 5.41
N LYS A 96 10.53 11.14 4.71
CA LYS A 96 9.55 12.10 5.22
C LYS A 96 8.68 11.50 6.33
N ASN A 97 8.25 10.26 6.15
CA ASN A 97 7.41 9.55 7.12
C ASN A 97 7.76 8.05 7.14
N PRO A 98 8.82 7.66 7.88
CA PRO A 98 9.25 6.26 7.93
C PRO A 98 8.22 5.31 8.56
N GLU A 99 7.27 5.82 9.33
CA GLU A 99 6.22 5.01 9.97
C GLU A 99 4.99 4.78 9.08
N HIS A 100 4.92 5.44 7.93
CA HIS A 100 3.83 5.24 6.98
C HIS A 100 3.85 3.79 6.47
N ASP A 101 2.66 3.21 6.25
CA ASP A 101 2.55 1.82 5.79
C ASP A 101 3.35 1.56 4.51
N ALA A 102 3.31 2.49 3.54
CA ALA A 102 4.08 2.36 2.31
C ALA A 102 5.58 2.39 2.58
N SER A 103 6.05 3.23 3.51
CA SER A 103 7.47 3.29 3.90
C SER A 103 7.93 1.96 4.49
N LYS A 104 7.08 1.31 5.28
CA LYS A 104 7.37 0.00 5.85
C LYS A 104 7.46 -1.08 4.77
N VAL A 105 6.67 -0.98 3.71
CA VAL A 105 6.78 -1.89 2.56
C VAL A 105 8.15 -1.74 1.89
N TYR A 106 8.59 -0.51 1.64
CA TYR A 106 9.92 -0.25 1.07
C TYR A 106 11.04 -0.82 1.94
N THR A 107 10.97 -0.60 3.25
CA THR A 107 11.95 -1.14 4.20
C THR A 107 11.97 -2.67 4.16
N SER A 108 10.81 -3.30 4.13
CA SER A 108 10.69 -4.76 4.02
C SER A 108 11.31 -5.28 2.71
N ILE A 109 11.10 -4.59 1.59
CA ILE A 109 11.68 -4.94 0.29
C ILE A 109 13.21 -4.89 0.39
N ILE A 110 13.74 -3.83 0.94
CA ILE A 110 15.20 -3.64 1.11
C ILE A 110 15.78 -4.76 1.96
N ASP A 111 15.15 -5.10 3.07
CA ASP A 111 15.60 -6.18 3.96
C ASP A 111 15.61 -7.53 3.24
N LYS A 112 14.59 -7.83 2.45
CA LYS A 112 14.53 -9.07 1.65
C LYS A 112 15.63 -9.10 0.60
N MET A 113 15.87 -8.00 -0.10
CA MET A 113 16.95 -7.90 -1.10
C MET A 113 18.32 -8.11 -0.44
N THR A 114 18.54 -7.48 0.69
CA THR A 114 19.81 -7.61 1.44
C THR A 114 20.02 -9.07 1.85
N THR A 115 18.99 -9.74 2.35
CA THR A 115 19.06 -11.15 2.74
C THR A 115 19.42 -12.04 1.55
N ILE A 116 18.84 -11.78 0.39
CA ILE A 116 19.14 -12.54 -0.84
C ILE A 116 20.58 -12.33 -1.29
N LEU A 117 21.05 -11.08 -1.24
CA LEU A 117 22.40 -10.72 -1.68
C LEU A 117 23.50 -11.25 -0.76
N ASP A 118 23.19 -11.47 0.53
CA ASP A 118 24.15 -11.96 1.52
C ASP A 118 24.32 -13.49 1.51
N LYS A 119 23.62 -14.19 0.64
CA LYS A 119 23.72 -15.65 0.49
C LYS A 119 24.82 -16.10 -0.44
#